data_58ac58d4704cd9e557366a7cf1b523af
#
_entry.id   58ac58d4704cd9e557366a7cf1b523af
#
_cell.length_a   1.000
_cell.length_b   1.000
_cell.length_c   1.000
_cell.angle_alpha   90.00
_cell.angle_beta   90.00
_cell.angle_gamma   90.00
#
_symmetry.space_group_name_H-M   'P 1'
#
loop_
_entity.id
_entity.type
_entity.pdbx_description
1 polymer ?
#
loop_
_entity_poly.entity_id
_entity_poly.type
_entity_poly.pdbx_seq_one_letter_code
_entity_poly.pdbx_strand_id
1 'polypeptide(L)'
;GEITTRSLAFYNNDDESIKSGTWECEPGESRWEFTTRGEVIYVLSGSMTVVEDGGDAVTLTAGSSAVFPVGWCGNWTVHETLRKVFVVYAA
;
A
#
# COMPACT_ATOMS: atom_id res chain seq x y z
N GLY A 1 9.16 -11.04 -9.31
CA GLY A 1 10.42 -11.00 -8.59
C GLY A 1 10.26 -10.40 -7.20
N GLU A 2 11.29 -10.52 -6.42
CA GLU A 2 11.32 -9.93 -5.09
C GLU A 2 11.48 -8.42 -5.20
N ILE A 3 10.80 -7.70 -4.32
CA ILE A 3 10.96 -6.26 -4.18
C ILE A 3 11.46 -5.95 -2.79
N THR A 4 12.32 -4.94 -2.68
CA THR A 4 12.85 -4.52 -1.39
C THR A 4 11.92 -3.52 -0.75
N THR A 5 11.52 -3.80 0.48
CA THR A 5 10.65 -2.92 1.26
C THR A 5 11.27 -2.62 2.62
N ARG A 6 10.93 -1.47 3.17
CA ARG A 6 11.29 -1.06 4.53
C ARG A 6 10.07 -0.45 5.19
N SER A 7 9.81 -0.81 6.42
CA SER A 7 8.68 -0.24 7.15
C SER A 7 9.09 0.18 8.55
N LEU A 8 8.44 1.24 9.02
CA LEU A 8 8.59 1.74 10.38
C LEU A 8 7.20 2.00 10.93
N ALA A 9 6.79 1.19 11.90
CA ALA A 9 5.48 1.33 12.53
C ALA A 9 5.55 2.44 13.59
N PHE A 10 4.59 3.38 13.56
CA PHE A 10 4.44 4.42 14.57
C PHE A 10 3.41 4.04 15.61
N TYR A 11 2.40 3.26 15.23
CA TYR A 11 1.29 2.91 16.10
C TYR A 11 0.85 1.48 15.83
N ASN A 12 0.54 0.78 16.89
CA ASN A 12 0.02 -0.58 16.81
C ASN A 12 -0.79 -0.78 18.10
N ASN A 13 -2.12 -0.88 17.97
CA ASN A 13 -2.95 -1.02 19.17
C ASN A 13 -2.86 -2.43 19.78
N ASP A 14 -3.38 -2.62 20.98
CA ASP A 14 -3.19 -3.82 21.79
C ASP A 14 -3.62 -5.11 21.07
N ASP A 15 -4.71 -5.08 20.31
CA ASP A 15 -5.21 -6.24 19.57
C ASP A 15 -4.74 -6.26 18.11
N GLU A 16 -3.87 -5.34 17.72
CA GLU A 16 -3.33 -5.22 16.37
C GLU A 16 -4.39 -4.98 15.29
N SER A 17 -5.56 -4.45 15.67
CA SER A 17 -6.62 -4.14 14.73
C SER A 17 -6.32 -2.87 13.90
N ILE A 18 -5.42 -2.02 14.39
CA ILE A 18 -4.98 -0.82 13.69
C ILE A 18 -3.47 -0.70 13.81
N LYS A 19 -2.82 -0.51 12.67
CA LYS A 19 -1.38 -0.30 12.60
C LYS A 19 -1.09 0.83 11.63
N SER A 20 -0.22 1.75 12.00
CA SER A 20 0.17 2.85 11.11
C SER A 20 1.68 3.04 11.12
N GLY A 21 2.19 3.67 10.08
CA GLY A 21 3.60 3.95 9.97
C GLY A 21 3.98 4.45 8.59
N THR A 22 5.26 4.35 8.28
CA THR A 22 5.78 4.64 6.94
C THR A 22 6.30 3.36 6.31
N TRP A 23 6.25 3.33 4.99
CA TRP A 23 6.70 2.19 4.21
C TRP A 23 7.42 2.70 2.98
N GLU A 24 8.51 2.05 2.62
CA GLU A 24 9.30 2.37 1.45
C GLU A 24 9.46 1.12 0.61
N CYS A 25 9.35 1.26 -0.70
CA CYS A 25 9.46 0.15 -1.63
C CYS A 25 10.23 0.58 -2.87
N GLU A 26 11.22 -0.21 -3.24
CA GLU A 26 11.96 0.00 -4.47
C GLU A 26 11.10 -0.40 -5.68
N PRO A 27 11.46 0.04 -6.91
CA PRO A 27 10.70 -0.30 -8.11
C PRO A 27 10.53 -1.81 -8.28
N GLY A 28 9.38 -2.21 -8.77
CA GLY A 28 9.03 -3.60 -9.00
C GLY A 28 7.54 -3.82 -8.98
N GLU A 29 7.13 -5.02 -9.34
CA GLU A 29 5.73 -5.41 -9.38
C GLU A 29 5.45 -6.45 -8.32
N SER A 30 4.28 -6.35 -7.68
CA SER A 30 3.84 -7.30 -6.66
C SER A 30 2.33 -7.48 -6.69
N ARG A 31 1.88 -8.66 -6.28
CA ARG A 31 0.46 -8.99 -6.13
C ARG A 31 0.04 -8.74 -4.70
N TRP A 32 -1.12 -8.12 -4.52
CA TRP A 32 -1.68 -7.83 -3.19
C TRP A 32 -3.11 -8.31 -3.09
N GLU A 33 -3.41 -8.96 -1.97
CA GLU A 33 -4.73 -9.49 -1.67
C GLU A 33 -5.08 -9.12 -0.23
N PHE A 34 -6.05 -8.22 -0.07
CA PHE A 34 -6.49 -7.72 1.24
C PHE A 34 -7.69 -8.56 1.70
N THR A 35 -7.42 -9.75 2.24
CA THR A 35 -8.47 -10.72 2.59
C THR A 35 -9.07 -10.47 3.98
N THR A 36 -8.27 -10.03 4.94
CA THR A 36 -8.71 -9.82 6.33
C THR A 36 -8.45 -8.40 6.83
N ARG A 37 -7.72 -7.60 6.06
CA ARG A 37 -7.32 -6.24 6.44
C ARG A 37 -7.48 -5.33 5.24
N GLY A 38 -7.73 -4.05 5.52
CA GLY A 38 -7.67 -3.01 4.51
C GLY A 38 -6.53 -2.06 4.81
N GLU A 39 -6.24 -1.18 3.87
CA GLU A 39 -5.16 -0.21 4.01
C GLU A 39 -5.57 1.14 3.44
N VAL A 40 -5.23 2.21 4.17
CA VAL A 40 -5.32 3.58 3.69
C VAL A 40 -3.90 4.08 3.53
N ILE A 41 -3.58 4.68 2.38
CA ILE A 41 -2.24 5.20 2.13
C ILE A 41 -2.26 6.66 1.71
N TYR A 42 -1.15 7.33 1.98
CA TYR A 42 -0.83 8.66 1.45
C TYR A 42 0.60 8.61 0.92
N VAL A 43 0.76 8.90 -0.38
CA VAL A 43 2.06 8.83 -1.03
C VAL A 43 2.86 10.09 -0.73
N LEU A 44 4.07 9.91 -0.16
CA LEU A 44 4.98 11.01 0.17
C LEU A 44 5.89 11.33 -1.01
N SER A 45 6.40 10.29 -1.68
CA SER A 45 7.31 10.46 -2.83
C SER A 45 7.28 9.20 -3.68
N GLY A 46 7.72 9.32 -4.92
CA GLY A 46 7.74 8.22 -5.88
C GLY A 46 6.43 8.11 -6.65
N SER A 47 6.30 7.01 -7.37
CA SER A 47 5.09 6.75 -8.17
C SER A 47 4.82 5.25 -8.26
N MET A 48 3.55 4.91 -8.34
CA MET A 48 3.10 3.53 -8.53
C MET A 48 1.81 3.48 -9.32
N THR A 49 1.58 2.37 -9.98
CA THR A 49 0.30 2.08 -10.63
C THR A 49 -0.33 0.89 -9.95
N VAL A 50 -1.59 1.00 -9.60
CA VAL A 50 -2.37 -0.09 -9.02
C VAL A 50 -3.47 -0.50 -9.99
N VAL A 51 -3.68 -1.81 -10.11
CA VAL A 51 -4.72 -2.37 -10.98
C VAL A 51 -5.47 -3.41 -10.17
N GLU A 52 -6.69 -3.07 -9.79
CA GLU A 52 -7.58 -4.04 -9.15
C GLU A 52 -8.05 -5.06 -10.19
N ASP A 53 -8.21 -6.32 -9.79
CA ASP A 53 -8.69 -7.36 -10.68
C ASP A 53 -10.02 -6.94 -11.31
N GLY A 54 -10.08 -6.91 -12.63
CA GLY A 54 -11.25 -6.49 -13.38
C GLY A 54 -11.45 -4.98 -13.47
N GLY A 55 -10.54 -4.20 -12.89
CA GLY A 55 -10.64 -2.74 -12.89
C GLY A 55 -9.60 -2.06 -13.78
N ASP A 56 -9.65 -0.74 -13.77
CA ASP A 56 -8.72 0.10 -14.54
C ASP A 56 -7.46 0.41 -13.74
N ALA A 57 -6.38 0.70 -14.45
CA ALA A 57 -5.13 1.13 -13.84
C ALA A 57 -5.28 2.55 -13.26
N VAL A 58 -4.77 2.74 -12.06
CA VAL A 58 -4.73 4.06 -11.40
C VAL A 58 -3.30 4.35 -11.00
N THR A 59 -2.77 5.48 -11.42
CA THR A 59 -1.41 5.90 -11.06
C THR A 59 -1.46 6.85 -9.87
N LEU A 60 -0.65 6.54 -8.87
CA LEU A 60 -0.53 7.31 -7.63
C LEU A 60 0.85 7.96 -7.59
N THR A 61 0.88 9.25 -7.27
CA THR A 61 2.10 10.04 -7.17
C THR A 61 2.11 10.78 -5.83
N ALA A 62 3.18 11.53 -5.56
CA ALA A 62 3.27 12.32 -4.33
C ALA A 62 2.01 13.18 -4.14
N GLY A 63 1.40 13.10 -2.96
CA GLY A 63 0.17 13.79 -2.63
C GLY A 63 -1.10 12.99 -2.91
N SER A 64 -0.99 11.83 -3.58
CA SER A 64 -2.14 10.95 -3.80
C SER A 64 -2.47 10.17 -2.53
N SER A 65 -3.76 9.92 -2.31
CA SER A 65 -4.21 9.00 -1.28
C SER A 65 -5.08 7.92 -1.90
N ALA A 66 -5.12 6.76 -1.27
CA ALA A 66 -5.91 5.65 -1.77
C ALA A 66 -6.36 4.77 -0.61
N VAL A 67 -7.44 4.04 -0.84
CA VAL A 67 -7.96 3.06 0.11
C VAL A 67 -8.00 1.70 -0.60
N PHE A 68 -7.44 0.70 0.06
CA PHE A 68 -7.54 -0.69 -0.37
C PHE A 68 -8.43 -1.40 0.65
N PRO A 69 -9.74 -1.46 0.40
CA PRO A 69 -10.65 -2.06 1.37
C PRO A 69 -10.47 -3.58 1.46
N VAL A 70 -10.98 -4.17 2.51
CA VAL A 70 -11.01 -5.62 2.63
C VAL A 70 -11.74 -6.19 1.41
N GLY A 71 -11.12 -7.18 0.76
CA GLY A 71 -11.61 -7.77 -0.49
C GLY A 71 -10.90 -7.24 -1.73
N TRP A 72 -10.10 -6.17 -1.60
CA TRP A 72 -9.34 -5.65 -2.75
C TRP A 72 -8.24 -6.65 -3.13
N CYS A 73 -8.18 -7.01 -4.41
CA CYS A 73 -7.15 -7.88 -4.97
C CYS A 73 -6.65 -7.27 -6.25
N GLY A 74 -5.35 -7.23 -6.44
CA GLY A 74 -4.78 -6.65 -7.64
C GLY A 74 -3.27 -6.62 -7.61
N ASN A 75 -2.71 -5.86 -8.54
CA ASN A 75 -1.27 -5.73 -8.69
C ASN A 75 -0.83 -4.29 -8.43
N TRP A 76 0.34 -4.14 -7.83
CA TRP A 76 1.01 -2.87 -7.65
C TRP A 76 2.31 -2.89 -8.46
N THR A 77 2.53 -1.85 -9.24
CA THR A 77 3.80 -1.64 -9.95
C THR A 77 4.39 -0.34 -9.45
N VAL A 78 5.51 -0.43 -8.74
CA VAL A 78 6.24 0.75 -8.28
C VAL A 78 7.21 1.14 -9.37
N HIS A 79 7.08 2.37 -9.88
CA HIS A 79 7.92 2.89 -10.98
C HIS A 79 9.16 3.59 -10.46
N GLU A 80 9.00 4.37 -9.41
CA GLU A 80 10.09 5.07 -8.72
C GLU A 80 9.98 4.73 -7.24
N THR A 81 11.11 4.66 -6.54
CA THR A 81 11.09 4.32 -5.11
C THR A 81 9.96 5.05 -4.40
N LEU A 82 9.07 4.28 -3.82
CA LEU A 82 7.84 4.77 -3.21
C LEU A 82 8.03 4.92 -1.72
N ARG A 83 7.61 6.06 -1.18
CA ARG A 83 7.47 6.25 0.26
C ARG A 83 6.05 6.66 0.55
N LYS A 84 5.44 6.04 1.54
CA LYS A 84 4.05 6.33 1.90
C LYS A 84 3.86 6.25 3.41
N VAL A 85 2.85 6.98 3.87
CA VAL A 85 2.24 6.77 5.19
C VAL A 85 1.11 5.76 4.98
N PHE A 86 0.98 4.82 5.89
CA PHE A 86 -0.10 3.83 5.80
C PHE A 86 -0.85 3.69 7.12
N VAL A 87 -2.10 3.31 7.01
CA VAL A 87 -2.92 2.81 8.12
C VAL A 87 -3.53 1.49 7.67
N VAL A 88 -3.20 0.41 8.36
CA VAL A 88 -3.79 -0.91 8.13
C VAL A 88 -4.82 -1.15 9.23
N TYR A 89 -6.00 -1.59 8.85
CA TYR A 89 -7.08 -1.87 9.79
C TYR A 89 -7.64 -3.27 9.56
N ALA A 90 -8.06 -3.91 10.64
CA ALA A 90 -8.75 -5.19 10.58
C ALA A 90 -10.26 -4.93 10.47
N ALA A 91 -10.92 -5.74 9.66
CA ALA A 91 -12.37 -5.66 9.52
C ALA A 91 -13.06 -6.50 10.60
#